data_669334b903941d5331464b689be446ba
#
_entry.id   669334b903941d5331464b689be446ba
#
_cell.length_a   1.000
_cell.length_b   1.000
_cell.length_c   1.000
_cell.angle_alpha   90.00
_cell.angle_beta   90.00
_cell.angle_gamma   90.00
#
_symmetry.space_group_name_H-M   'P 1'
#
loop_
_entity.id
_entity.type
_entity.pdbx_description
1 polymer ?
#
loop_
_entity_poly.entity_id
_entity_poly.type
_entity_poly.pdbx_seq_one_letter_code
_entity_poly.pdbx_strand_id
1 'polypeptide(L)'
;MEFKKLNTPTLKELFISEMEGMILSGKLEVGEKLPPERELAKSMQVSRAVVNSGIAELEKKGFLVVRPRVGTFVEDYRKNGTVETLVSIMHYNGGMLREKETRSVLEARIIFMNAAATLAIDNASDEEICSLEPYVDALRTCTDPEEASSLIFKFSH
;
A
#
# COMPACT_ATOMS: atom_id res chain seq x y z
N MET A 1 15.40 28.83 1.83
CA MET A 1 14.40 28.23 0.93
C MET A 1 14.98 26.90 0.46
N GLU A 2 14.40 25.77 0.88
CA GLU A 2 14.76 24.46 0.32
C GLU A 2 13.86 24.17 -0.87
N PHE A 3 14.44 23.91 -2.02
CA PHE A 3 13.71 23.49 -3.21
C PHE A 3 13.61 21.96 -3.21
N LYS A 4 12.38 21.44 -3.25
CA LYS A 4 12.13 20.01 -3.38
C LYS A 4 12.56 19.54 -4.77
N LYS A 5 13.42 18.51 -4.85
CA LYS A 5 13.86 17.92 -6.12
C LYS A 5 12.61 17.33 -6.83
N LEU A 6 12.34 17.81 -8.05
CA LEU A 6 11.29 17.26 -8.90
C LEU A 6 11.82 16.01 -9.59
N ASN A 7 11.22 14.85 -9.28
CA ASN A 7 11.51 13.61 -9.98
C ASN A 7 10.44 13.38 -11.04
N THR A 8 10.87 13.26 -12.29
CA THR A 8 9.98 12.81 -13.38
C THR A 8 9.78 11.30 -13.26
N PRO A 9 8.53 10.78 -13.34
CA PRO A 9 8.29 9.35 -13.31
C PRO A 9 9.03 8.63 -14.44
N THR A 10 9.57 7.48 -14.14
CA THR A 10 10.20 6.60 -15.13
C THR A 10 9.13 5.92 -15.99
N LEU A 11 9.50 5.44 -17.19
CA LEU A 11 8.59 4.66 -18.03
C LEU A 11 8.07 3.38 -17.32
N LYS A 12 8.87 2.80 -16.42
CA LYS A 12 8.44 1.68 -15.58
C LYS A 12 7.32 2.09 -14.62
N GLU A 13 7.49 3.20 -13.92
CA GLU A 13 6.48 3.72 -12.98
C GLU A 13 5.19 4.10 -13.70
N LEU A 14 5.30 4.73 -14.88
CA LEU A 14 4.13 5.04 -15.70
C LEU A 14 3.41 3.77 -16.17
N PHE A 15 4.15 2.74 -16.63
CA PHE A 15 3.59 1.45 -17.00
C PHE A 15 2.84 0.80 -15.82
N ILE A 16 3.45 0.76 -14.65
CA ILE A 16 2.85 0.19 -13.43
C ILE A 16 1.56 0.95 -13.08
N SER A 17 1.61 2.27 -13.02
CA SER A 17 0.47 3.12 -12.68
C SER A 17 -0.69 2.96 -13.67
N GLU A 18 -0.42 2.85 -14.98
CA GLU A 18 -1.45 2.62 -16.00
C GLU A 18 -2.11 1.25 -15.82
N MET A 19 -1.31 0.20 -15.62
CA MET A 19 -1.82 -1.15 -15.39
C MET A 19 -2.64 -1.25 -14.10
N GLU A 20 -2.18 -0.66 -13.00
CA GLU A 20 -2.93 -0.54 -11.75
C GLU A 20 -4.27 0.17 -11.97
N GLY A 21 -4.25 1.29 -12.70
CA GLY A 21 -5.44 2.05 -13.05
C GLY A 21 -6.45 1.22 -13.88
N MET A 22 -5.98 0.44 -14.85
CA MET A 22 -6.83 -0.45 -15.65
C MET A 22 -7.46 -1.57 -14.82
N ILE A 23 -6.72 -2.16 -13.89
CA ILE A 23 -7.21 -3.22 -13.00
C ILE A 23 -8.20 -2.64 -11.97
N LEU A 24 -7.84 -1.54 -11.31
CA LEU A 24 -8.66 -0.92 -10.26
C LEU A 24 -9.95 -0.30 -10.80
N SER A 25 -9.93 0.20 -12.05
CA SER A 25 -11.14 0.69 -12.74
C SER A 25 -12.04 -0.42 -13.29
N GLY A 26 -11.56 -1.68 -13.33
CA GLY A 26 -12.29 -2.81 -13.91
C GLY A 26 -12.20 -2.91 -15.44
N LYS A 27 -11.32 -2.12 -16.09
CA LYS A 27 -11.04 -2.27 -17.53
C LYS A 27 -10.32 -3.59 -17.85
N LEU A 28 -9.51 -4.09 -16.91
CA LEU A 28 -8.95 -5.42 -16.89
C LEU A 28 -9.63 -6.22 -15.80
N GLU A 29 -10.29 -7.30 -16.15
CA GLU A 29 -11.06 -8.13 -15.22
C GLU A 29 -10.17 -9.15 -14.49
N VAL A 30 -10.55 -9.51 -13.27
CA VAL A 30 -9.86 -10.57 -12.51
C VAL A 30 -9.92 -11.89 -13.30
N GLY A 31 -8.78 -12.54 -13.45
CA GLY A 31 -8.61 -13.76 -14.24
C GLY A 31 -8.38 -13.52 -15.74
N GLU A 32 -8.47 -12.28 -16.20
CA GLU A 32 -8.19 -11.93 -17.61
C GLU A 32 -6.72 -12.19 -17.93
N LYS A 33 -6.48 -12.76 -19.11
CA LYS A 33 -5.13 -13.00 -19.62
C LYS A 33 -4.63 -11.77 -20.35
N LEU A 34 -3.48 -11.26 -19.93
CA LEU A 34 -2.82 -10.15 -20.62
C LEU A 34 -2.28 -10.56 -22.00
N PRO A 35 -2.21 -9.61 -22.94
CA PRO A 35 -1.47 -9.81 -24.18
C PRO A 35 -0.01 -10.18 -23.93
N PRO A 36 0.65 -10.88 -24.85
CA PRO A 36 2.08 -11.16 -24.75
C PRO A 36 2.89 -9.88 -24.56
N GLU A 37 3.97 -9.96 -23.76
CA GLU A 37 4.84 -8.82 -23.44
C GLU A 37 5.29 -8.02 -24.66
N ARG A 38 5.52 -8.71 -25.80
CA ARG A 38 5.88 -8.06 -27.07
C ARG A 38 4.77 -7.14 -27.59
N GLU A 39 3.53 -7.54 -27.43
CA GLU A 39 2.36 -6.78 -27.86
C GLU A 39 2.10 -5.61 -26.90
N LEU A 40 2.20 -5.84 -25.58
CA LEU A 40 2.12 -4.79 -24.58
C LEU A 40 3.20 -3.71 -24.80
N ALA A 41 4.44 -4.13 -25.04
CA ALA A 41 5.55 -3.21 -25.31
C ALA A 41 5.28 -2.35 -26.56
N LYS A 42 4.71 -2.96 -27.62
CA LYS A 42 4.35 -2.26 -28.85
C LYS A 42 3.17 -1.29 -28.63
N SER A 43 2.12 -1.73 -27.97
CA SER A 43 0.91 -0.91 -27.74
C SER A 43 1.16 0.27 -26.82
N MET A 44 1.99 0.08 -25.80
CA MET A 44 2.33 1.14 -24.82
C MET A 44 3.59 1.93 -25.20
N GLN A 45 4.21 1.63 -26.37
CA GLN A 45 5.42 2.31 -26.89
C GLN A 45 6.58 2.33 -25.89
N VAL A 46 6.78 1.22 -25.18
CA VAL A 46 7.88 1.04 -24.21
C VAL A 46 8.75 -0.16 -24.60
N SER A 47 9.93 -0.27 -23.98
CA SER A 47 10.79 -1.43 -24.21
C SER A 47 10.23 -2.68 -23.53
N ARG A 48 10.56 -3.87 -24.04
CA ARG A 48 10.21 -5.15 -23.40
C ARG A 48 10.80 -5.26 -21.99
N ALA A 49 11.97 -4.68 -21.76
CA ALA A 49 12.59 -4.65 -20.43
C ALA A 49 11.73 -3.86 -19.41
N VAL A 50 11.11 -2.75 -19.82
CA VAL A 50 10.16 -1.98 -19.02
C VAL A 50 8.93 -2.82 -18.71
N VAL A 51 8.34 -3.50 -19.69
CA VAL A 51 7.17 -4.38 -19.50
C VAL A 51 7.48 -5.51 -18.53
N ASN A 52 8.59 -6.24 -18.73
CA ASN A 52 8.96 -7.35 -17.86
C ASN A 52 9.21 -6.90 -16.41
N SER A 53 9.94 -5.80 -16.25
CA SER A 53 10.20 -5.23 -14.92
C SER A 53 8.91 -4.72 -14.26
N GLY A 54 7.99 -4.16 -15.04
CA GLY A 54 6.68 -3.71 -14.55
C GLY A 54 5.77 -4.87 -14.16
N ILE A 55 5.71 -5.94 -14.97
CA ILE A 55 4.93 -7.16 -14.66
C ILE A 55 5.45 -7.81 -13.37
N ALA A 56 6.77 -7.94 -13.21
CA ALA A 56 7.36 -8.49 -11.98
C ALA A 56 6.99 -7.67 -10.73
N GLU A 57 6.95 -6.34 -10.85
CA GLU A 57 6.54 -5.46 -9.76
C GLU A 57 5.05 -5.59 -9.45
N LEU A 58 4.19 -5.66 -10.47
CA LEU A 58 2.75 -5.86 -10.32
C LEU A 58 2.41 -7.24 -9.75
N GLU A 59 3.19 -8.27 -10.07
CA GLU A 59 3.09 -9.60 -9.47
C GLU A 59 3.43 -9.54 -7.99
N LYS A 60 4.54 -8.89 -7.62
CA LYS A 60 4.93 -8.67 -6.21
C LYS A 60 3.85 -7.92 -5.43
N LYS A 61 3.19 -6.96 -6.05
CA LYS A 61 2.08 -6.21 -5.47
C LYS A 61 0.74 -6.99 -5.45
N GLY A 62 0.68 -8.20 -5.99
CA GLY A 62 -0.52 -9.03 -6.00
C GLY A 62 -1.59 -8.62 -7.02
N PHE A 63 -1.26 -7.78 -8.00
CA PHE A 63 -2.18 -7.41 -9.10
C PHE A 63 -2.13 -8.38 -10.26
N LEU A 64 -1.01 -9.04 -10.48
CA LEU A 64 -0.81 -10.00 -11.56
C LEU A 64 -0.26 -11.32 -11.02
N VAL A 65 -0.48 -12.39 -11.79
CA VAL A 65 0.16 -13.69 -11.58
C VAL A 65 0.75 -14.18 -12.90
N VAL A 66 2.04 -14.55 -12.87
CA VAL A 66 2.73 -15.12 -14.02
C VAL A 66 2.67 -16.64 -13.94
N ARG A 67 2.01 -17.27 -14.92
CA ARG A 67 1.96 -18.73 -15.05
C ARG A 67 2.96 -19.17 -16.12
N PRO A 68 4.05 -19.88 -15.74
CA PRO A 68 5.08 -20.29 -16.68
C PRO A 68 4.50 -21.02 -17.90
N ARG A 69 4.92 -20.64 -19.11
CA ARG A 69 4.47 -21.18 -20.40
C ARG A 69 2.99 -20.95 -20.74
N VAL A 70 2.21 -20.35 -19.85
CA VAL A 70 0.78 -20.08 -20.07
C VAL A 70 0.54 -18.60 -20.35
N GLY A 71 1.13 -17.72 -19.53
CA GLY A 71 1.03 -16.27 -19.68
C GLY A 71 0.83 -15.55 -18.36
N THR A 72 0.60 -14.25 -18.44
CA THR A 72 0.33 -13.37 -17.30
C THR A 72 -1.17 -13.12 -17.21
N PHE A 73 -1.71 -13.16 -16.00
CA PHE A 73 -3.15 -12.99 -15.72
C PHE A 73 -3.36 -11.95 -14.62
N VAL A 74 -4.51 -11.29 -14.65
CA VAL A 74 -4.94 -10.39 -13.57
C VAL A 74 -5.31 -11.24 -12.35
N GLU A 75 -4.69 -10.96 -11.21
CA GLU A 75 -4.90 -11.67 -9.95
C GLU A 75 -6.07 -11.04 -9.16
N ASP A 76 -6.73 -11.84 -8.32
CA ASP A 76 -7.72 -11.33 -7.37
C ASP A 76 -7.01 -10.63 -6.19
N TYR A 77 -6.62 -9.39 -6.43
CA TYR A 77 -5.91 -8.57 -5.44
C TYR A 77 -6.69 -8.34 -4.14
N ARG A 78 -8.00 -8.61 -4.13
CA ARG A 78 -8.82 -8.53 -2.90
C ARG A 78 -8.59 -9.71 -1.98
N LYS A 79 -8.15 -10.85 -2.52
CA LYS A 79 -7.81 -12.06 -1.76
C LYS A 79 -6.32 -12.21 -1.53
N ASN A 80 -5.51 -11.88 -2.55
CA ASN A 80 -4.08 -12.15 -2.58
C ASN A 80 -3.24 -10.87 -2.54
N GLY A 81 -3.87 -9.71 -2.23
CA GLY A 81 -3.18 -8.43 -2.12
C GLY A 81 -2.20 -8.37 -0.95
N THR A 82 -1.23 -7.50 -1.08
CA THR A 82 -0.21 -7.19 -0.09
C THR A 82 -0.42 -5.79 0.50
N VAL A 83 0.45 -5.37 1.42
CA VAL A 83 0.44 -3.98 1.91
C VAL A 83 0.68 -2.99 0.76
N GLU A 84 1.54 -3.36 -0.19
CA GLU A 84 1.81 -2.55 -1.39
C GLU A 84 0.56 -2.40 -2.27
N THR A 85 -0.30 -3.42 -2.33
CA THR A 85 -1.61 -3.32 -3.00
C THR A 85 -2.48 -2.24 -2.37
N LEU A 86 -2.53 -2.19 -1.03
CA LEU A 86 -3.29 -1.17 -0.30
C LEU A 86 -2.76 0.23 -0.61
N VAL A 87 -1.43 0.42 -0.61
CA VAL A 87 -0.79 1.68 -0.97
C VAL A 87 -1.15 2.10 -2.41
N SER A 88 -1.12 1.16 -3.37
CA SER A 88 -1.52 1.43 -4.75
C SER A 88 -2.99 1.84 -4.87
N ILE A 89 -3.90 1.19 -4.12
CA ILE A 89 -5.32 1.58 -4.07
C ILE A 89 -5.49 3.00 -3.50
N MET A 90 -4.75 3.34 -2.45
CA MET A 90 -4.74 4.70 -1.89
C MET A 90 -4.29 5.72 -2.94
N HIS A 91 -3.18 5.46 -3.62
CA HIS A 91 -2.67 6.35 -4.67
C HIS A 91 -3.68 6.53 -5.81
N TYR A 92 -4.30 5.45 -6.26
CA TYR A 92 -5.34 5.50 -7.29
C TYR A 92 -6.56 6.34 -6.88
N ASN A 93 -6.93 6.33 -5.61
CA ASN A 93 -8.01 7.13 -5.04
C ASN A 93 -7.58 8.55 -4.63
N GLY A 94 -6.46 9.06 -5.13
CA GLY A 94 -5.98 10.42 -4.82
C GLY A 94 -5.37 10.57 -3.44
N GLY A 95 -4.80 9.50 -2.88
CA GLY A 95 -4.14 9.50 -1.56
C GLY A 95 -5.09 9.17 -0.40
N MET A 96 -6.36 8.88 -0.69
CA MET A 96 -7.35 8.54 0.34
C MET A 96 -7.93 7.15 0.12
N LEU A 97 -8.26 6.47 1.21
CA LEU A 97 -9.10 5.28 1.17
C LEU A 97 -10.58 5.70 1.11
N ARG A 98 -11.40 4.89 0.44
CA ARG A 98 -12.84 5.08 0.52
C ARG A 98 -13.34 4.72 1.92
N GLU A 99 -14.51 5.19 2.29
CA GLU A 99 -15.07 4.99 3.63
C GLU A 99 -15.06 3.53 4.09
N LYS A 100 -15.39 2.60 3.20
CA LYS A 100 -15.41 1.17 3.51
C LYS A 100 -14.02 0.62 3.80
N GLU A 101 -13.04 0.96 2.98
CA GLU A 101 -11.64 0.55 3.17
C GLU A 101 -11.06 1.19 4.44
N THR A 102 -11.32 2.48 4.67
CA THR A 102 -10.91 3.18 5.89
C THR A 102 -11.46 2.49 7.13
N ARG A 103 -12.76 2.16 7.14
CA ARG A 103 -13.39 1.43 8.25
C ARG A 103 -12.69 0.09 8.49
N SER A 104 -12.47 -0.71 7.46
CA SER A 104 -11.81 -2.03 7.59
C SER A 104 -10.39 -1.92 8.14
N VAL A 105 -9.62 -0.93 7.71
CA VAL A 105 -8.25 -0.69 8.22
C VAL A 105 -8.31 -0.27 9.70
N LEU A 106 -9.24 0.62 10.08
CA LEU A 106 -9.38 1.05 11.47
C LEU A 106 -9.86 -0.09 12.37
N GLU A 107 -10.80 -0.91 11.93
CA GLU A 107 -11.24 -2.09 12.68
C GLU A 107 -10.09 -3.09 12.90
N ALA A 108 -9.31 -3.39 11.88
CA ALA A 108 -8.13 -4.23 11.99
C ALA A 108 -7.10 -3.61 12.96
N ARG A 109 -6.84 -2.31 12.85
CA ARG A 109 -5.94 -1.59 13.76
C ARG A 109 -6.38 -1.71 15.21
N ILE A 110 -7.67 -1.54 15.50
CA ILE A 110 -8.21 -1.66 16.88
C ILE A 110 -7.95 -3.06 17.43
N ILE A 111 -8.17 -4.11 16.63
CA ILE A 111 -7.92 -5.49 17.05
C ILE A 111 -6.43 -5.70 17.38
N PHE A 112 -5.53 -5.27 16.49
CA PHE A 112 -4.09 -5.40 16.70
C PHE A 112 -3.59 -4.59 17.89
N MET A 113 -4.06 -3.34 18.04
CA MET A 113 -3.67 -2.47 19.16
C MET A 113 -4.13 -3.03 20.50
N ASN A 114 -5.35 -3.57 20.58
CA ASN A 114 -5.83 -4.21 21.80
C ASN A 114 -5.01 -5.46 22.15
N ALA A 115 -4.69 -6.30 21.15
CA ALA A 115 -3.85 -7.47 21.38
C ALA A 115 -2.42 -7.07 21.83
N ALA A 116 -1.84 -6.07 21.19
CA ALA A 116 -0.51 -5.56 21.52
C ALA A 116 -0.49 -4.94 22.93
N ALA A 117 -1.50 -4.15 23.29
CA ALA A 117 -1.61 -3.55 24.63
C ALA A 117 -1.73 -4.63 25.73
N THR A 118 -2.53 -5.67 25.49
CA THR A 118 -2.63 -6.80 26.44
C THR A 118 -1.28 -7.49 26.63
N LEU A 119 -0.59 -7.80 25.53
CA LEU A 119 0.73 -8.44 25.58
C LEU A 119 1.78 -7.53 26.25
N ALA A 120 1.72 -6.22 26.03
CA ALA A 120 2.61 -5.26 26.67
C ALA A 120 2.38 -5.22 28.20
N ILE A 121 1.14 -5.14 28.65
CA ILE A 121 0.80 -5.15 30.08
C ILE A 121 1.26 -6.45 30.74
N ASP A 122 1.13 -7.58 30.08
CA ASP A 122 1.51 -8.88 30.61
C ASP A 122 3.04 -9.10 30.68
N ASN A 123 3.84 -8.38 29.90
CA ASN A 123 5.28 -8.64 29.73
C ASN A 123 6.18 -7.43 30.07
N ALA A 124 5.66 -6.22 30.10
CA ALA A 124 6.45 -5.02 30.39
C ALA A 124 6.60 -4.78 31.90
N SER A 125 7.72 -4.16 32.28
CA SER A 125 7.94 -3.68 33.65
C SER A 125 7.11 -2.43 33.90
N ASP A 126 6.86 -2.12 35.20
CA ASP A 126 6.19 -0.88 35.60
C ASP A 126 6.94 0.36 35.07
N GLU A 127 8.27 0.33 35.02
CA GLU A 127 9.10 1.41 34.51
C GLU A 127 8.86 1.66 33.03
N GLU A 128 8.75 0.61 32.23
CA GLU A 128 8.45 0.69 30.80
C GLU A 128 7.05 1.23 30.56
N ILE A 129 6.06 0.77 31.33
CA ILE A 129 4.68 1.28 31.25
C ILE A 129 4.61 2.76 31.61
N CYS A 130 5.25 3.16 32.73
CA CYS A 130 5.31 4.56 33.15
C CYS A 130 6.03 5.47 32.14
N SER A 131 6.97 4.93 31.35
CA SER A 131 7.64 5.70 30.30
C SER A 131 6.70 6.20 29.19
N LEU A 132 5.50 5.63 29.08
CA LEU A 132 4.47 6.02 28.12
C LEU A 132 3.60 7.20 28.57
N GLU A 133 3.58 7.52 29.89
CA GLU A 133 2.77 8.63 30.46
C GLU A 133 2.97 9.97 29.73
N PRO A 134 4.21 10.41 29.42
CA PRO A 134 4.42 11.69 28.72
C PRO A 134 3.73 11.76 27.36
N TYR A 135 3.65 10.65 26.63
CA TYR A 135 2.96 10.60 25.33
C TYR A 135 1.44 10.70 25.50
N VAL A 136 0.90 10.05 26.53
CA VAL A 136 -0.54 10.11 26.83
C VAL A 136 -0.94 11.53 27.25
N ASP A 137 -0.14 12.20 28.08
CA ASP A 137 -0.40 13.58 28.53
C ASP A 137 -0.27 14.57 27.37
N ALA A 138 0.72 14.39 26.49
CA ALA A 138 0.84 15.20 25.29
C ALA A 138 -0.36 15.01 24.34
N LEU A 139 -0.85 13.79 24.17
CA LEU A 139 -2.04 13.51 23.36
C LEU A 139 -3.32 14.13 23.91
N ARG A 140 -3.49 14.21 25.25
CA ARG A 140 -4.66 14.84 25.89
C ARG A 140 -4.81 16.31 25.58
N THR A 141 -3.70 17.00 25.34
CA THR A 141 -3.65 18.46 25.08
C THR A 141 -3.42 18.79 23.61
N CYS A 142 -3.07 17.81 22.80
CA CYS A 142 -2.77 17.98 21.39
C CYS A 142 -4.04 18.30 20.60
N THR A 143 -4.02 19.39 19.83
CA THR A 143 -5.12 19.81 18.92
C THR A 143 -4.75 19.73 17.46
N ASP A 144 -3.46 19.53 17.14
CA ASP A 144 -2.96 19.39 15.78
C ASP A 144 -2.97 17.93 15.33
N PRO A 145 -3.65 17.59 14.22
CA PRO A 145 -3.72 16.21 13.72
C PRO A 145 -2.37 15.61 13.32
N GLU A 146 -1.44 16.42 12.78
CA GLU A 146 -0.11 15.92 12.39
C GLU A 146 0.75 15.59 13.62
N GLU A 147 0.72 16.46 14.63
CA GLU A 147 1.38 16.23 15.91
C GLU A 147 0.77 15.02 16.63
N ALA A 148 -0.56 14.90 16.68
CA ALA A 148 -1.24 13.74 17.25
C ALA A 148 -0.83 12.44 16.57
N SER A 149 -0.75 12.43 15.24
CA SER A 149 -0.28 11.27 14.48
C SER A 149 1.15 10.86 14.83
N SER A 150 2.05 11.84 14.98
CA SER A 150 3.44 11.61 15.40
C SER A 150 3.54 11.05 16.82
N LEU A 151 2.75 11.57 17.76
CA LEU A 151 2.70 11.09 19.13
C LEU A 151 2.16 9.65 19.22
N ILE A 152 1.08 9.35 18.48
CA ILE A 152 0.52 8.00 18.39
C ILE A 152 1.55 7.01 17.82
N PHE A 153 2.31 7.42 16.80
CA PHE A 153 3.37 6.59 16.25
C PHE A 153 4.45 6.29 17.30
N LYS A 154 4.94 7.29 18.02
CA LYS A 154 5.95 7.12 19.08
C LYS A 154 5.45 6.28 20.26
N PHE A 155 4.18 6.41 20.61
CA PHE A 155 3.53 5.60 21.64
C PHE A 155 3.45 4.12 21.28
N SER A 156 3.36 3.81 19.97
CA SER A 156 3.17 2.45 19.46
C SER A 156 4.48 1.71 19.16
N HIS A 157 5.64 2.34 19.30
CA HIS A 157 6.98 1.81 19.00
C HIS A 157 7.91 1.92 20.20
#